data_2bd17eb1951893c2d9c935239558951a
#
_entry.id   2bd17eb1951893c2d9c935239558951a
#
_cell.length_a   1.000
_cell.length_b   1.000
_cell.length_c   1.000
_cell.angle_alpha   90.00
_cell.angle_beta   90.00
_cell.angle_gamma   90.00
#
_symmetry.space_group_name_H-M   'P 1'
#
loop_
_entity.id
_entity.type
_entity.pdbx_description
1 polymer ?
#
loop_
_entity_poly.entity_id
_entity_poly.type
_entity_poly.pdbx_seq_one_letter_code
_entity_poly.pdbx_strand_id
1 'polypeptide(L)'
;MAVIGYARVSTQDQNLALQRDALREAGCAQIFEDHGLSAVGKVRPGFEAALAALQAGDLFVIWKMDRAFRSMRHALDTLEELEGLGVEFCSLT
;
A
#
# COMPACT_ATOMS: atom_id res chain seq x y z
N MET A 1 -7.75 4.84 15.64
CA MET A 1 -6.74 4.27 14.72
C MET A 1 -7.44 3.60 13.55
N ALA A 2 -7.07 3.96 12.36
CA ALA A 2 -7.58 3.30 11.16
C ALA A 2 -6.51 2.40 10.57
N VAL A 3 -6.92 1.28 9.99
CA VAL A 3 -6.04 0.37 9.28
C VAL A 3 -6.33 0.52 7.80
N ILE A 4 -5.35 0.99 7.05
CA ILE A 4 -5.51 1.30 5.63
C ILE A 4 -4.60 0.39 4.83
N GLY A 5 -5.18 -0.33 3.88
CA GLY A 5 -4.46 -1.26 3.06
C GLY A 5 -4.24 -0.75 1.64
N TYR A 6 -3.21 -1.26 1.00
CA TYR A 6 -2.92 -0.93 -0.38
C TYR A 6 -2.51 -2.18 -1.17
N ALA A 7 -3.09 -2.34 -2.34
CA ALA A 7 -2.78 -3.43 -3.25
C ALA A 7 -2.49 -2.88 -4.63
N ARG A 8 -1.49 -3.44 -5.29
CA ARG A 8 -1.17 -3.08 -6.67
C ARG A 8 -1.10 -4.34 -7.52
N VAL A 9 -1.78 -4.31 -8.64
CA VAL A 9 -1.77 -5.43 -9.59
C VAL A 9 -1.49 -4.91 -10.99
N SER A 10 -0.78 -5.72 -11.76
CA SER A 10 -0.65 -5.49 -13.20
C SER A 10 -1.81 -6.19 -13.90
N THR A 11 -1.94 -5.94 -15.21
CA THR A 11 -2.99 -6.59 -16.00
C THR A 11 -2.81 -8.10 -16.09
N GLN A 12 -1.60 -8.58 -15.85
CA GLN A 12 -1.29 -10.01 -15.92
C GLN A 12 -1.34 -10.67 -14.54
N ASP A 13 -1.52 -9.90 -13.51
CA ASP A 13 -1.51 -10.40 -12.15
C ASP A 13 -2.91 -10.88 -11.78
N GLN A 14 -3.01 -12.16 -11.42
CA GLN A 14 -4.29 -12.76 -11.09
C GLN A 14 -4.51 -12.86 -9.58
N ASN A 15 -3.65 -12.23 -8.79
CA ASN A 15 -3.66 -12.36 -7.34
C ASN A 15 -4.39 -11.24 -6.61
N LEU A 16 -5.23 -10.47 -7.31
CA LEU A 16 -5.91 -9.35 -6.68
C LEU A 16 -6.83 -9.82 -5.54
N ALA A 17 -7.60 -10.88 -5.77
CA ALA A 17 -8.48 -11.41 -4.75
C ALA A 17 -7.69 -11.89 -3.53
N LEU A 18 -6.55 -12.53 -3.76
CA LEU A 18 -5.68 -12.99 -2.68
C LEU A 18 -5.16 -11.80 -1.86
N GLN A 19 -4.73 -10.76 -2.53
CA GLN A 19 -4.25 -9.56 -1.84
C GLN A 19 -5.37 -8.90 -1.03
N ARG A 20 -6.55 -8.76 -1.62
CA ARG A 20 -7.70 -8.17 -0.93
C ARG A 20 -8.07 -8.96 0.31
N ASP A 21 -8.13 -10.29 0.18
CA ASP A 21 -8.50 -11.14 1.30
C ASP A 21 -7.47 -11.04 2.43
N ALA A 22 -6.19 -11.05 2.09
CA ALA A 22 -5.14 -10.91 3.08
C ALA A 22 -5.21 -9.57 3.81
N LEU A 23 -5.48 -8.50 3.07
CA LEU A 23 -5.60 -7.17 3.67
C LEU A 23 -6.84 -7.07 4.57
N ARG A 24 -7.94 -7.68 4.15
CA ARG A 24 -9.14 -7.72 4.99
C ARG A 24 -8.91 -8.49 6.28
N GLU A 25 -8.23 -9.61 6.20
CA GLU A 25 -7.89 -10.39 7.38
C GLU A 25 -6.97 -9.63 8.33
N ALA A 26 -6.15 -8.74 7.79
CA ALA A 26 -5.29 -7.89 8.60
C ALA A 26 -6.06 -6.78 9.30
N GLY A 27 -7.36 -6.63 9.01
CA GLY A 27 -8.20 -5.64 9.68
C GLY A 27 -8.30 -4.31 8.95
N CYS A 28 -7.96 -4.27 7.65
CA CYS A 28 -8.04 -3.02 6.90
C CYS A 28 -9.48 -2.53 6.76
N ALA A 29 -9.73 -1.32 7.25
CA ALA A 29 -11.03 -0.67 7.12
C ALA A 29 -11.25 -0.15 5.70
N GLN A 30 -10.17 0.27 5.04
CA GLN A 30 -10.20 0.71 3.66
C GLN A 30 -9.03 0.07 2.92
N ILE A 31 -9.26 -0.27 1.67
CA ILE A 31 -8.24 -0.84 0.81
C ILE A 31 -8.21 -0.02 -0.47
N PHE A 32 -7.06 0.59 -0.75
CA PHE A 32 -6.84 1.31 -1.99
C PHE A 32 -6.10 0.41 -2.97
N GLU A 33 -6.39 0.56 -4.24
CA GLU A 33 -5.84 -0.29 -5.28
C GLU A 33 -5.37 0.52 -6.47
N ASP A 34 -4.29 0.05 -7.08
CA ASP A 34 -3.88 0.53 -8.38
C ASP A 34 -3.85 -0.66 -9.35
N HIS A 35 -4.46 -0.45 -10.49
CA HIS A 35 -4.45 -1.41 -11.59
C HIS A 35 -3.61 -0.78 -12.68
N GLY A 36 -2.51 -1.38 -13.01
CA GLY A 36 -1.64 -0.74 -13.93
C GLY A 36 -0.70 -1.67 -14.64
N LEU A 37 -0.28 -1.22 -15.76
CA LEU A 37 0.62 -1.95 -16.62
C LEU A 37 2.05 -1.87 -16.12
N SER A 38 2.35 -0.94 -15.25
CA SER A 38 3.73 -0.66 -15.00
C SER A 38 3.98 -0.18 -13.59
N ALA A 39 4.92 -0.84 -12.93
CA ALA A 39 5.48 -0.35 -11.68
C ALA A 39 6.23 0.96 -11.89
N VAL A 40 6.58 1.26 -13.14
CA VAL A 40 7.28 2.47 -13.51
C VAL A 40 6.30 3.60 -13.84
N GLY A 41 5.01 3.33 -13.78
CA GLY A 41 4.01 4.36 -13.99
C GLY A 41 4.22 5.51 -13.03
N LYS A 42 4.18 6.71 -13.57
CA LYS A 42 4.46 7.89 -12.77
C LYS A 42 3.30 8.29 -11.89
N VAL A 43 2.11 7.81 -12.22
CA VAL A 43 0.90 8.17 -11.49
C VAL A 43 0.32 6.91 -10.86
N ARG A 44 0.17 6.93 -9.58
CA ARG A 44 -0.41 5.84 -8.81
C ARG A 44 -1.48 6.41 -7.90
N PRO A 45 -2.66 6.71 -8.46
CA PRO A 45 -3.70 7.41 -7.69
C PRO A 45 -4.16 6.66 -6.46
N GLY A 46 -4.19 5.33 -6.50
CA GLY A 46 -4.55 4.55 -5.33
C GLY A 46 -3.54 4.68 -4.21
N PHE A 47 -2.26 4.65 -4.54
CA PHE A 47 -1.19 4.80 -3.56
C PHE A 47 -1.23 6.20 -2.94
N GLU A 48 -1.38 7.22 -3.77
CA GLU A 48 -1.45 8.59 -3.28
C GLU A 48 -2.69 8.83 -2.43
N ALA A 49 -3.82 8.26 -2.83
CA ALA A 49 -5.05 8.36 -2.05
C ALA A 49 -4.90 7.68 -0.69
N ALA A 50 -4.22 6.52 -0.65
CA ALA A 50 -3.96 5.83 0.61
C ALA A 50 -3.12 6.68 1.54
N LEU A 51 -2.03 7.27 1.01
CA LEU A 51 -1.18 8.14 1.82
C LEU A 51 -1.94 9.37 2.31
N ALA A 52 -2.80 9.94 1.48
CA ALA A 52 -3.58 11.11 1.86
C ALA A 52 -4.62 10.79 2.94
N ALA A 53 -5.09 9.56 2.99
CA ALA A 53 -6.07 9.13 3.99
C ALA A 53 -5.45 8.81 5.34
N LEU A 54 -4.14 8.62 5.40
CA LEU A 54 -3.45 8.25 6.63
C LEU A 54 -3.29 9.44 7.57
N GLN A 55 -3.51 9.17 8.85
CA GLN A 55 -3.35 10.17 9.91
C GLN A 55 -2.49 9.57 11.01
N ALA A 56 -1.98 10.43 11.88
CA ALA A 56 -1.16 9.97 13.00
C ALA A 56 -1.90 8.91 13.80
N GLY A 57 -1.22 7.83 14.10
CA GLY A 57 -1.79 6.70 14.84
C GLY A 57 -2.40 5.63 13.94
N ASP A 58 -2.49 5.86 12.64
CA ASP A 58 -3.01 4.86 11.72
C ASP A 58 -1.95 3.81 11.37
N LEU A 59 -2.41 2.71 10.81
CA LEU A 59 -1.54 1.63 10.32
C LEU A 59 -1.72 1.51 8.80
N PHE A 60 -0.61 1.54 8.09
CA PHE A 60 -0.59 1.33 6.65
C PHE A 60 -0.10 -0.10 6.36
N VAL A 61 -0.94 -0.89 5.70
CA VAL A 61 -0.67 -2.31 5.45
C VAL A 61 -0.55 -2.56 3.95
N ILE A 62 0.51 -3.24 3.56
CA ILE A 62 0.69 -3.68 2.17
C ILE A 62 0.84 -5.19 2.14
N TRP A 63 0.60 -5.78 0.96
CA TRP A 63 0.73 -7.22 0.80
C TRP A 63 2.19 -7.63 0.66
N LYS A 64 2.90 -7.00 -0.26
CA LYS A 64 4.34 -7.25 -0.48
C LYS A 64 5.06 -5.95 -0.78
N MET A 65 6.29 -5.85 -0.32
CA MET A 65 7.11 -4.67 -0.57
C MET A 65 7.34 -4.42 -2.05
N ASP A 66 7.65 -5.48 -2.80
CA ASP A 66 7.93 -5.35 -4.23
C ASP A 66 6.69 -5.04 -5.06
N ARG A 67 5.51 -5.23 -4.50
CA ARG A 67 4.25 -4.87 -5.17
C ARG A 67 3.82 -3.45 -4.85
N ALA A 68 4.18 -2.93 -3.69
CA ALA A 68 3.78 -1.59 -3.29
C ALA A 68 4.77 -0.52 -3.75
N PHE A 69 6.06 -0.84 -3.79
CA PHE A 69 7.10 0.14 -4.06
C PHE A 69 7.82 -0.14 -5.36
N ARG A 70 8.22 0.93 -6.04
CA ARG A 70 8.91 0.83 -7.32
C ARG A 70 10.37 0.45 -7.16
N SER A 71 10.96 0.76 -6.03
CA SER A 71 12.36 0.51 -5.76
C SER A 71 12.60 0.52 -4.26
N MET A 72 13.79 0.08 -3.85
CA MET A 72 14.19 0.16 -2.46
C MET A 72 14.24 1.61 -1.98
N ARG A 73 14.70 2.51 -2.82
CA ARG A 73 14.75 3.93 -2.47
C ARG A 73 13.35 4.50 -2.22
N HIS A 74 12.42 4.14 -3.10
CA HIS A 74 11.03 4.57 -2.93
C HIS A 74 10.46 4.05 -1.62
N ALA A 75 10.74 2.78 -1.30
CA ALA A 75 10.29 2.19 -0.05
C ALA A 75 10.84 2.93 1.17
N LEU A 76 12.14 3.19 1.17
CA LEU A 76 12.79 3.88 2.30
C LEU A 76 12.26 5.30 2.46
N ASP A 77 12.09 6.02 1.36
CA ASP A 77 11.55 7.39 1.41
C ASP A 77 10.13 7.39 1.96
N THR A 78 9.32 6.44 1.53
CA THR A 78 7.92 6.34 2.00
C THR A 78 7.87 5.98 3.48
N LEU A 79 8.68 5.03 3.92
CA LEU A 79 8.71 4.65 5.33
C LEU A 79 9.14 5.81 6.22
N GLU A 80 10.10 6.59 5.77
CA GLU A 80 10.56 7.76 6.50
C GLU A 80 9.44 8.80 6.60
N GLU A 81 8.71 9.01 5.51
CA GLU A 81 7.58 9.93 5.49
C GLU A 81 6.48 9.48 6.44
N LEU A 82 6.15 8.18 6.44
CA LEU A 82 5.15 7.64 7.34
C LEU A 82 5.56 7.78 8.80
N GLU A 83 6.82 7.55 9.10
CA GLU A 83 7.33 7.72 10.46
C GLU A 83 7.17 9.17 10.91
N GLY A 84 7.47 10.11 10.03
CA GLY A 84 7.31 11.53 10.33
C GLY A 84 5.86 11.93 10.57
N LEU A 85 4.92 11.21 9.97
CA LEU A 85 3.48 11.45 10.15
C LEU A 85 2.91 10.73 11.38
N GLY A 86 3.68 9.86 12.01
CA GLY A 86 3.18 9.07 13.13
C GLY A 86 2.35 7.88 12.70
N VAL A 87 2.57 7.37 11.50
CA VAL A 87 1.86 6.23 10.94
C VAL A 87 2.73 4.98 11.02
N GLU A 88 2.16 3.89 11.51
CA GLU A 88 2.86 2.61 11.54
C GLU A 88 2.73 1.90 10.19
N PHE A 89 3.65 1.00 9.91
CA PHE A 89 3.71 0.30 8.64
C PHE A 89 3.82 -1.20 8.86
N CYS A 90 3.12 -1.98 8.01
CA CYS A 90 3.18 -3.44 8.06
C CYS A 90 3.15 -4.02 6.65
N SER A 91 4.05 -4.95 6.37
CA SER A 91 3.99 -5.76 5.16
C SER A 91 3.59 -7.16 5.56
N LEU A 92 2.60 -7.72 4.85
CA LEU A 92 2.07 -9.03 5.20
C LEU A 92 2.98 -10.18 4.79
N THR A 93 3.88 -9.94 3.84
CA THR A 93 4.86 -10.97 3.45
C THR A 93 6.25 -10.41 3.34
#